data_eab07e062c42a4fcfb1eabc1657f64cd
#
_entry.id   eab07e062c42a4fcfb1eabc1657f64cd
#
_cell.length_a   1.000
_cell.length_b   1.000
_cell.length_c   1.000
_cell.angle_alpha   90.00
_cell.angle_beta   90.00
_cell.angle_gamma   90.00
#
_symmetry.space_group_name_H-M   'P 1'
#
loop_
_entity.id
_entity.type
_entity.pdbx_description
1 polymer ?
#
loop_
_entity_poly.entity_id
_entity_poly.type
_entity_poly.pdbx_seq_one_letter_code
_entity_poly.pdbx_strand_id
1 'polypeptide(L)'
;MIMKKKWTVEIVLMCLLLVTSSTALAYEVVEVTGGATIVGTVTLNGIPPSPKAYNLVTFPDPGYCGRISDGQGWRLLKDFVVNDHSQLQGVVIVVEGVNAGKPFSLSIPKVEARDCQFLPFTTVVRDGHGIEVVNMDPVMHDIQAYETSLSQGTRVLFNSPLPFNHRHQRKNIHATHEHLPGQSLVHQFHLSKGRKTFVMQCGFHAYMESWAIAVDNPYFTFTNTMGEFVISSLPPGSYRIRVWHPSVKHEQVHAFTVEPNQTVQMDFSLDSPVGRWTSHTMQSPPRFTAAALGYPVLIEPLVEHQRP
;
A
#
# COMPACT_ATOMS: atom_id res chain seq x y z
N MET A 1 31.43 -21.05 70.31
CA MET A 1 31.12 -21.58 68.94
C MET A 1 30.23 -20.54 68.26
N ILE A 2 30.85 -19.63 67.47
CA ILE A 2 30.19 -18.45 66.92
C ILE A 2 29.97 -18.67 65.42
N MET A 3 28.73 -18.89 65.04
CA MET A 3 28.30 -18.91 63.60
C MET A 3 28.14 -17.45 63.10
N LYS A 4 29.08 -16.96 62.31
CA LYS A 4 28.97 -15.69 61.63
C LYS A 4 28.08 -15.88 60.35
N LYS A 5 26.95 -15.23 60.37
CA LYS A 5 26.00 -15.16 59.28
C LYS A 5 26.55 -14.36 58.06
N LYS A 6 26.84 -15.03 56.96
CA LYS A 6 27.11 -14.40 55.63
C LYS A 6 25.80 -14.00 54.98
N TRP A 7 25.34 -12.79 55.22
CA TRP A 7 24.05 -12.32 54.66
C TRP A 7 24.10 -10.92 54.06
N THR A 8 25.21 -10.48 53.50
CA THR A 8 25.31 -9.09 53.02
C THR A 8 25.79 -8.88 51.59
N VAL A 9 26.00 -9.93 50.81
CA VAL A 9 26.49 -9.75 49.40
C VAL A 9 25.46 -10.10 48.33
N GLU A 10 24.42 -10.88 48.62
CA GLU A 10 23.43 -11.29 47.59
C GLU A 10 22.30 -10.28 47.35
N ILE A 11 22.08 -9.32 48.25
CA ILE A 11 21.00 -8.32 48.13
C ILE A 11 21.39 -7.15 47.22
N VAL A 12 22.66 -6.88 47.00
CA VAL A 12 23.12 -5.76 46.15
C VAL A 12 23.17 -6.09 44.67
N LEU A 13 23.22 -7.38 44.30
CA LEU A 13 23.25 -7.80 42.88
C LEU A 13 21.87 -7.94 42.24
N MET A 14 20.78 -7.88 43.01
CA MET A 14 19.42 -8.04 42.55
C MET A 14 18.72 -6.73 42.19
N CYS A 15 19.31 -5.58 42.47
CA CYS A 15 18.72 -4.25 42.19
C CYS A 15 19.25 -3.55 40.93
N LEU A 16 20.10 -4.17 40.12
CA LEU A 16 20.67 -3.52 38.93
C LEU A 16 20.16 -4.07 37.58
N LEU A 17 19.09 -4.82 37.58
CA LEU A 17 18.28 -5.03 36.37
C LEU A 17 17.31 -3.84 36.19
N LEU A 18 17.86 -2.66 35.97
CA LEU A 18 17.15 -1.54 35.40
C LEU A 18 16.71 -1.98 33.99
N VAL A 19 15.48 -2.48 33.92
CA VAL A 19 14.75 -2.65 32.64
C VAL A 19 14.71 -1.27 32.03
N THR A 20 15.61 -0.98 31.11
CA THR A 20 15.47 0.16 30.19
C THR A 20 14.30 -0.14 29.28
N SER A 21 13.11 0.16 29.76
CA SER A 21 11.93 0.23 28.90
C SER A 21 12.22 1.31 27.87
N SER A 22 12.57 0.91 26.66
CA SER A 22 12.59 1.82 25.51
C SER A 22 11.17 2.30 25.32
N THR A 23 10.81 3.42 25.92
CA THR A 23 9.58 4.14 25.58
C THR A 23 9.73 4.55 24.13
N ALA A 24 8.93 4.00 23.25
CA ALA A 24 8.75 4.56 21.91
C ALA A 24 8.27 6.01 22.10
N LEU A 25 9.13 6.99 21.81
CA LEU A 25 8.75 8.39 21.88
C LEU A 25 7.66 8.61 20.83
N ALA A 26 6.51 9.11 21.27
CA ALA A 26 5.48 9.57 20.37
C ALA A 26 6.03 10.74 19.53
N TYR A 27 5.63 10.83 18.28
CA TYR A 27 6.00 11.94 17.40
C TYR A 27 5.55 13.28 17.98
N GLU A 28 6.47 14.24 18.09
CA GLU A 28 6.22 15.58 18.64
C GLU A 28 6.05 16.62 17.53
N VAL A 29 5.04 17.47 17.65
CA VAL A 29 4.84 18.59 16.71
C VAL A 29 5.64 19.79 17.17
N VAL A 30 6.57 20.23 16.32
CA VAL A 30 7.40 21.39 16.55
C VAL A 30 7.46 22.27 15.30
N GLU A 31 7.77 23.56 15.46
CA GLU A 31 8.09 24.42 14.34
C GLU A 31 9.48 24.03 13.78
N VAL A 32 9.51 23.75 12.49
CA VAL A 32 10.74 23.35 11.79
C VAL A 32 11.45 24.59 11.26
N THR A 33 12.48 25.03 11.95
CA THR A 33 13.37 26.09 11.48
C THR A 33 14.55 25.49 10.70
N GLY A 34 14.88 26.03 9.54
CA GLY A 34 15.97 25.53 8.70
C GLY A 34 15.71 24.12 8.15
N GLY A 35 14.44 23.79 7.87
CA GLY A 35 14.08 22.48 7.32
C GLY A 35 14.76 22.19 5.99
N ALA A 36 15.32 20.98 5.87
CA ALA A 36 15.92 20.45 4.65
C ALA A 36 14.86 19.93 3.67
N THR A 37 15.27 19.79 2.41
CA THR A 37 14.46 19.19 1.34
C THR A 37 15.20 18.01 0.74
N ILE A 38 14.51 16.88 0.55
CA ILE A 38 15.01 15.74 -0.20
C ILE A 38 14.28 15.71 -1.53
N VAL A 39 15.00 15.58 -2.60
CA VAL A 39 14.45 15.41 -3.95
C VAL A 39 15.12 14.23 -4.62
N GLY A 40 14.47 13.62 -5.58
CA GLY A 40 15.07 12.52 -6.32
C GLY A 40 14.13 11.88 -7.31
N THR A 41 14.65 10.85 -7.98
CA THR A 41 13.93 10.07 -8.97
C THR A 41 14.07 8.58 -8.65
N VAL A 42 13.01 7.81 -8.89
CA VAL A 42 13.04 6.35 -8.77
C VAL A 42 12.87 5.74 -10.16
N THR A 43 13.76 4.82 -10.50
CA THR A 43 13.72 4.06 -11.76
C THR A 43 13.50 2.57 -11.48
N LEU A 44 12.97 1.85 -12.47
CA LEU A 44 12.92 0.40 -12.48
C LEU A 44 14.09 -0.13 -13.31
N ASN A 45 14.96 -0.93 -12.69
CA ASN A 45 16.06 -1.61 -13.34
C ASN A 45 15.56 -2.93 -13.95
N GLY A 46 15.75 -3.10 -15.25
CA GLY A 46 15.30 -4.27 -15.98
C GLY A 46 13.95 -4.07 -16.69
N ILE A 47 13.45 -5.14 -17.28
CA ILE A 47 12.19 -5.12 -18.04
C ILE A 47 11.01 -5.23 -17.08
N PRO A 48 10.01 -4.32 -17.16
CA PRO A 48 8.79 -4.47 -16.38
C PRO A 48 8.13 -5.83 -16.62
N PRO A 49 7.66 -6.54 -15.57
CA PRO A 49 6.99 -7.81 -15.78
C PRO A 49 5.69 -7.63 -16.56
N SER A 50 5.31 -8.66 -17.33
CA SER A 50 4.03 -8.68 -18.01
C SER A 50 2.89 -8.56 -16.98
N PRO A 51 1.82 -7.81 -17.29
CA PRO A 51 0.67 -7.70 -16.40
C PRO A 51 0.07 -9.07 -16.05
N LYS A 52 -0.34 -9.25 -14.80
CA LYS A 52 -1.14 -10.42 -14.41
C LYS A 52 -2.49 -10.37 -15.14
N ALA A 53 -2.88 -11.47 -15.77
CA ALA A 53 -4.13 -11.57 -16.53
C ALA A 53 -5.16 -12.42 -15.79
N TYR A 54 -6.37 -11.89 -15.65
CA TYR A 54 -7.51 -12.58 -15.04
C TYR A 54 -8.67 -12.66 -16.03
N ASN A 55 -9.19 -13.87 -16.24
CA ASN A 55 -10.38 -14.08 -17.08
C ASN A 55 -11.62 -13.70 -16.26
N LEU A 56 -12.24 -12.55 -16.57
CA LEU A 56 -13.32 -12.00 -15.77
C LEU A 56 -14.59 -12.85 -15.75
N VAL A 57 -14.83 -13.71 -16.75
CA VAL A 57 -16.01 -14.60 -16.76
C VAL A 57 -15.91 -15.73 -15.75
N THR A 58 -14.73 -15.98 -15.16
CA THR A 58 -14.53 -16.99 -14.11
C THR A 58 -14.79 -16.45 -12.72
N PHE A 59 -15.09 -15.16 -12.59
CA PHE A 59 -15.37 -14.46 -11.33
C PHE A 59 -16.85 -14.07 -11.25
N PRO A 60 -17.38 -13.79 -10.05
CA PRO A 60 -18.74 -13.26 -9.89
C PRO A 60 -18.96 -11.95 -10.66
N ASP A 61 -20.22 -11.65 -10.94
CA ASP A 61 -20.69 -10.41 -11.55
C ASP A 61 -19.99 -9.97 -12.85
N PRO A 62 -19.71 -10.90 -13.80
CA PRO A 62 -18.97 -10.55 -15.01
C PRO A 62 -19.69 -9.52 -15.87
N GLY A 63 -21.03 -9.44 -15.80
CA GLY A 63 -21.83 -8.45 -16.53
C GLY A 63 -21.59 -7.01 -16.09
N TYR A 64 -21.19 -6.80 -14.83
CA TYR A 64 -20.78 -5.50 -14.33
C TYR A 64 -19.27 -5.33 -14.33
N CYS A 65 -18.54 -6.26 -13.70
CA CYS A 65 -17.10 -6.21 -13.57
C CYS A 65 -16.35 -6.37 -14.91
N GLY A 66 -17.00 -6.90 -15.95
CA GLY A 66 -16.43 -6.98 -17.29
C GLY A 66 -16.04 -5.63 -17.91
N ARG A 67 -16.50 -4.51 -17.34
CA ARG A 67 -16.16 -3.14 -17.77
C ARG A 67 -14.66 -2.81 -17.62
N ILE A 68 -13.96 -3.49 -16.71
CA ILE A 68 -12.51 -3.33 -16.53
C ILE A 68 -11.69 -4.26 -17.42
N SER A 69 -12.33 -4.91 -18.40
CA SER A 69 -11.65 -5.79 -19.34
C SER A 69 -10.80 -5.02 -20.36
N ASP A 70 -9.89 -5.74 -20.98
CA ASP A 70 -9.09 -5.30 -22.12
C ASP A 70 -9.90 -5.28 -23.45
N GLY A 71 -11.20 -5.47 -23.41
CA GLY A 71 -12.09 -5.66 -24.57
C GLY A 71 -12.24 -7.11 -25.01
N GLN A 72 -11.47 -8.05 -24.46
CA GLN A 72 -11.52 -9.48 -24.74
C GLN A 72 -11.96 -10.32 -23.53
N GLY A 73 -12.37 -9.66 -22.44
CA GLY A 73 -12.81 -10.30 -21.20
C GLY A 73 -11.70 -10.55 -20.21
N TRP A 74 -10.50 -10.00 -20.42
CA TRP A 74 -9.38 -10.10 -19.50
C TRP A 74 -9.17 -8.82 -18.71
N ARG A 75 -8.93 -8.95 -17.40
CA ARG A 75 -8.37 -7.87 -16.56
C ARG A 75 -6.88 -8.01 -16.51
N LEU A 76 -6.16 -7.00 -16.96
CA LEU A 76 -4.71 -6.92 -16.88
C LEU A 76 -4.33 -6.03 -15.69
N LEU A 77 -3.73 -6.61 -14.64
CA LEU A 77 -3.19 -5.85 -13.52
C LEU A 77 -1.82 -5.32 -13.91
N LYS A 78 -1.73 -4.02 -14.13
CA LYS A 78 -0.47 -3.32 -14.39
C LYS A 78 0.09 -2.83 -13.06
N ASP A 79 0.84 -3.72 -12.39
CA ASP A 79 1.43 -3.41 -11.08
C ASP A 79 2.52 -2.34 -11.19
N PHE A 80 3.15 -2.19 -12.35
CA PHE A 80 4.20 -1.21 -12.62
C PHE A 80 3.73 -0.19 -13.64
N VAL A 81 3.79 1.09 -13.27
CA VAL A 81 3.59 2.22 -14.18
C VAL A 81 4.95 2.85 -14.42
N VAL A 82 5.53 2.54 -15.58
CA VAL A 82 6.89 2.95 -15.95
C VAL A 82 6.83 3.70 -17.26
N ASN A 83 7.49 4.84 -17.34
CA ASN A 83 7.59 5.62 -18.58
C ASN A 83 8.77 5.16 -19.46
N ASP A 84 8.96 5.79 -20.61
CA ASP A 84 10.00 5.43 -21.60
C ASP A 84 11.45 5.61 -21.07
N HIS A 85 11.62 6.34 -19.96
CA HIS A 85 12.91 6.52 -19.29
C HIS A 85 13.10 5.58 -18.09
N SER A 86 12.30 4.51 -17.98
CA SER A 86 12.30 3.58 -16.87
C SER A 86 11.95 4.20 -15.50
N GLN A 87 11.39 5.39 -15.48
CA GLN A 87 10.98 6.08 -14.27
C GLN A 87 9.69 5.45 -13.73
N LEU A 88 9.67 5.14 -12.42
CA LEU A 88 8.63 4.34 -11.78
C LEU A 88 7.70 5.21 -10.93
N GLN A 89 6.43 5.24 -11.30
CA GLN A 89 5.38 5.92 -10.57
C GLN A 89 4.88 5.09 -9.38
N GLY A 90 4.39 5.75 -8.33
CA GLY A 90 3.66 5.10 -7.23
C GLY A 90 4.56 4.41 -6.20
N VAL A 91 5.87 4.68 -6.25
CA VAL A 91 6.79 4.27 -5.18
C VAL A 91 6.56 5.14 -3.96
N VAL A 92 6.46 4.51 -2.80
CA VAL A 92 6.34 5.23 -1.52
C VAL A 92 7.72 5.47 -0.95
N ILE A 93 8.02 6.74 -0.69
CA ILE A 93 9.25 7.20 -0.06
C ILE A 93 8.90 7.63 1.37
N VAL A 94 9.55 7.05 2.37
CA VAL A 94 9.30 7.34 3.78
C VAL A 94 10.61 7.66 4.47
N VAL A 95 10.69 8.79 5.19
CA VAL A 95 11.78 9.07 6.10
C VAL A 95 11.47 8.48 7.46
N GLU A 96 12.33 7.60 7.94
CA GLU A 96 12.19 6.92 9.23
C GLU A 96 13.09 7.52 10.30
N GLY A 97 12.63 7.46 11.56
CA GLY A 97 13.38 7.94 12.71
C GLY A 97 13.20 9.43 12.99
N VAL A 98 12.20 10.06 12.36
CA VAL A 98 11.84 11.45 12.68
C VAL A 98 10.91 11.46 13.88
N ASN A 99 11.39 11.95 15.01
CA ASN A 99 10.65 11.96 16.28
C ASN A 99 9.94 13.29 16.53
N ALA A 100 10.33 14.36 15.83
CA ALA A 100 9.72 15.68 15.97
C ALA A 100 9.76 16.44 14.63
N GLY A 101 8.77 17.30 14.38
CA GLY A 101 8.72 18.11 13.17
C GLY A 101 7.34 18.69 12.86
N LYS A 102 7.04 18.88 11.58
CA LYS A 102 5.78 19.46 11.12
C LYS A 102 4.57 18.65 11.58
N PRO A 103 3.36 19.26 11.68
CA PRO A 103 2.15 18.54 12.09
C PRO A 103 1.90 17.25 11.29
N PHE A 104 1.58 16.18 12.00
CA PHE A 104 1.21 14.92 11.41
C PHE A 104 -0.32 14.77 11.42
N SER A 105 -0.99 15.42 10.49
CA SER A 105 -2.42 15.31 10.28
C SER A 105 -2.70 14.34 9.13
N LEU A 106 -2.66 13.05 9.43
CA LEU A 106 -3.14 12.04 8.49
C LEU A 106 -4.60 11.74 8.85
N SER A 107 -5.53 12.15 7.98
CA SER A 107 -6.92 11.68 8.06
C SER A 107 -6.98 10.17 7.89
N ILE A 108 -8.03 9.54 8.38
CA ILE A 108 -8.28 8.12 8.11
C ILE A 108 -8.31 7.95 6.58
N PRO A 109 -7.37 7.18 6.00
CA PRO A 109 -7.34 6.98 4.56
C PRO A 109 -8.53 6.16 4.10
N LYS A 110 -8.99 6.40 2.87
CA LYS A 110 -10.15 5.78 2.29
C LYS A 110 -9.77 4.87 1.14
N VAL A 111 -10.33 3.67 1.13
CA VAL A 111 -10.28 2.72 0.00
C VAL A 111 -11.67 2.55 -0.56
N GLU A 112 -11.82 2.75 -1.85
CA GLU A 112 -13.08 2.60 -2.59
C GLU A 112 -13.06 1.31 -3.42
N ALA A 113 -14.08 0.47 -3.26
CA ALA A 113 -14.39 -0.56 -4.24
C ALA A 113 -15.22 0.09 -5.35
N ARG A 114 -14.59 0.44 -6.47
CA ARG A 114 -15.20 1.17 -7.57
C ARG A 114 -14.81 0.55 -8.92
N ASP A 115 -15.81 0.29 -9.75
CA ASP A 115 -15.65 -0.45 -11.02
C ASP A 115 -14.87 -1.76 -10.81
N CYS A 116 -15.21 -2.51 -9.76
CA CYS A 116 -14.56 -3.78 -9.40
C CYS A 116 -13.03 -3.64 -9.24
N GLN A 117 -12.59 -2.55 -8.63
CA GLN A 117 -11.21 -2.28 -8.28
C GLN A 117 -11.14 -1.68 -6.88
N PHE A 118 -10.08 -1.94 -6.13
CA PHE A 118 -9.76 -1.16 -4.94
C PHE A 118 -8.89 0.04 -5.30
N LEU A 119 -9.36 1.23 -4.96
CA LEU A 119 -8.67 2.49 -5.22
C LEU A 119 -8.47 3.29 -3.93
N PRO A 120 -7.29 3.88 -3.72
CA PRO A 120 -6.09 3.79 -4.53
C PRO A 120 -5.42 2.42 -4.44
N PHE A 121 -4.54 2.10 -5.40
CA PHE A 121 -3.79 0.83 -5.38
C PHE A 121 -2.80 0.76 -4.20
N THR A 122 -2.24 1.91 -3.81
CA THR A 122 -1.34 2.00 -2.66
C THR A 122 -1.79 3.13 -1.73
N THR A 123 -1.85 2.84 -0.44
CA THR A 123 -2.34 3.74 0.60
C THR A 123 -1.32 3.86 1.73
N VAL A 124 -1.12 5.08 2.23
CA VAL A 124 -0.35 5.31 3.46
C VAL A 124 -1.31 5.37 4.64
N VAL A 125 -0.99 4.63 5.68
CA VAL A 125 -1.81 4.50 6.89
C VAL A 125 -0.99 4.84 8.14
N ARG A 126 -1.68 5.01 9.27
CA ARG A 126 -1.04 5.08 10.58
C ARG A 126 -1.52 3.90 11.41
N ASP A 127 -0.58 3.14 11.98
CA ASP A 127 -0.93 2.01 12.83
C ASP A 127 -1.78 2.45 14.02
N GLY A 128 -2.84 1.69 14.30
CA GLY A 128 -3.80 2.01 15.35
C GLY A 128 -4.85 3.07 15.01
N HIS A 129 -4.80 3.73 13.83
CA HIS A 129 -5.78 4.75 13.45
C HIS A 129 -6.93 4.22 12.61
N GLY A 130 -6.71 3.18 11.82
CA GLY A 130 -7.72 2.57 10.98
C GLY A 130 -7.67 3.00 9.52
N ILE A 131 -8.58 2.41 8.75
CA ILE A 131 -8.82 2.65 7.33
C ILE A 131 -10.31 2.63 7.05
N GLU A 132 -10.79 3.58 6.28
CA GLU A 132 -12.16 3.65 5.80
C GLU A 132 -12.29 2.86 4.51
N VAL A 133 -13.32 2.03 4.39
CA VAL A 133 -13.62 1.29 3.17
C VAL A 133 -15.06 1.53 2.76
N VAL A 134 -15.31 1.76 1.48
CA VAL A 134 -16.65 1.99 0.96
C VAL A 134 -16.86 1.26 -0.36
N ASN A 135 -18.02 0.61 -0.51
CA ASN A 135 -18.44 0.04 -1.78
C ASN A 135 -19.17 1.10 -2.61
N MET A 136 -18.63 1.38 -3.78
CA MET A 136 -19.21 2.31 -4.77
C MET A 136 -19.99 1.57 -5.84
N ASP A 137 -19.93 0.23 -5.89
CA ASP A 137 -20.46 -0.61 -6.95
C ASP A 137 -21.84 -1.19 -6.63
N PRO A 138 -22.67 -1.48 -7.65
CA PRO A 138 -23.97 -2.14 -7.49
C PRO A 138 -23.84 -3.66 -7.29
N VAL A 139 -22.65 -4.18 -7.06
CA VAL A 139 -22.35 -5.57 -6.82
C VAL A 139 -21.69 -5.75 -5.45
N MET A 140 -21.75 -6.97 -4.93
CA MET A 140 -21.18 -7.28 -3.64
C MET A 140 -19.67 -7.48 -3.75
N HIS A 141 -18.94 -6.91 -2.80
CA HIS A 141 -17.53 -7.18 -2.57
C HIS A 141 -17.32 -7.63 -1.12
N ASP A 142 -16.13 -8.01 -0.77
CA ASP A 142 -15.62 -8.06 0.58
C ASP A 142 -14.24 -7.40 0.61
N ILE A 143 -13.73 -7.13 1.78
CA ILE A 143 -12.37 -6.69 1.95
C ILE A 143 -11.69 -7.50 3.04
N GLN A 144 -10.60 -8.14 2.68
CA GLN A 144 -9.79 -8.97 3.56
C GLN A 144 -8.39 -8.38 3.61
N ALA A 145 -7.96 -7.92 4.78
CA ALA A 145 -6.64 -7.34 4.98
C ALA A 145 -5.70 -8.34 5.65
N TYR A 146 -4.51 -8.48 5.08
CA TYR A 146 -3.49 -9.44 5.52
C TYR A 146 -2.13 -8.79 5.67
N GLU A 147 -1.49 -8.97 6.82
CA GLU A 147 -0.04 -8.84 6.90
C GLU A 147 0.61 -10.21 6.67
N THR A 148 1.70 -10.22 5.92
CA THR A 148 2.41 -11.45 5.54
C THR A 148 3.84 -11.44 6.06
N SER A 149 4.36 -12.62 6.38
CA SER A 149 5.73 -12.85 6.78
C SER A 149 6.23 -14.18 6.30
N LEU A 150 7.46 -14.21 5.82
CA LEU A 150 8.14 -15.46 5.49
C LEU A 150 8.36 -16.35 6.71
N SER A 151 8.56 -15.76 7.89
CA SER A 151 8.85 -16.49 9.13
C SER A 151 7.62 -16.78 10.00
N GLN A 152 6.59 -15.92 9.95
CA GLN A 152 5.42 -16.00 10.84
C GLN A 152 4.12 -16.31 10.10
N GLY A 153 4.18 -16.45 8.77
CA GLY A 153 3.01 -16.69 7.93
C GLY A 153 2.14 -15.44 7.74
N THR A 154 0.88 -15.67 7.42
CA THR A 154 -0.12 -14.63 7.15
C THR A 154 -1.02 -14.43 8.37
N ARG A 155 -1.25 -13.19 8.76
CA ARG A 155 -2.23 -12.82 9.79
C ARG A 155 -3.32 -11.93 9.20
N VAL A 156 -4.57 -12.27 9.44
CA VAL A 156 -5.72 -11.46 9.07
C VAL A 156 -5.79 -10.27 10.02
N LEU A 157 -5.85 -9.05 9.48
CA LEU A 157 -6.06 -7.82 10.24
C LEU A 157 -7.56 -7.55 10.41
N PHE A 158 -8.30 -7.65 9.32
CA PHE A 158 -9.76 -7.59 9.31
C PHE A 158 -10.30 -8.31 8.07
N ASN A 159 -11.57 -8.69 8.15
CA ASN A 159 -12.33 -9.27 7.04
C ASN A 159 -13.78 -8.81 7.20
N SER A 160 -14.33 -8.18 6.17
CA SER A 160 -15.69 -7.65 6.20
C SER A 160 -16.36 -7.70 4.84
N PRO A 161 -17.66 -8.07 4.82
CA PRO A 161 -18.46 -7.93 3.62
C PRO A 161 -18.67 -6.44 3.30
N LEU A 162 -18.67 -6.13 2.02
CA LEU A 162 -19.03 -4.83 1.46
C LEU A 162 -20.32 -5.02 0.65
N PRO A 163 -21.49 -4.86 1.25
CA PRO A 163 -22.78 -5.03 0.57
C PRO A 163 -22.87 -4.15 -0.67
N PHE A 164 -23.58 -4.62 -1.67
CA PHE A 164 -23.80 -3.84 -2.89
C PHE A 164 -24.43 -2.48 -2.59
N ASN A 165 -24.04 -1.49 -3.37
CA ASN A 165 -24.53 -0.14 -3.19
C ASN A 165 -25.88 0.07 -3.88
N HIS A 166 -26.96 0.13 -3.08
CA HIS A 166 -28.33 0.37 -3.56
C HIS A 166 -28.51 1.74 -4.26
N ARG A 167 -27.66 2.70 -3.95
CA ARG A 167 -27.74 4.07 -4.52
C ARG A 167 -27.16 4.12 -5.93
N HIS A 168 -26.38 3.11 -6.32
CA HIS A 168 -25.83 3.01 -7.65
C HIS A 168 -26.93 2.61 -8.64
N GLN A 169 -27.16 3.42 -9.67
CA GLN A 169 -28.19 3.14 -10.67
C GLN A 169 -27.70 2.08 -11.68
N ARG A 170 -28.30 0.89 -11.62
CA ARG A 170 -28.00 -0.21 -12.55
C ARG A 170 -28.40 0.03 -14.02
N LYS A 171 -29.21 1.06 -14.29
CA LYS A 171 -29.91 1.21 -15.58
C LYS A 171 -29.01 1.50 -16.77
N ASN A 172 -27.79 1.96 -16.59
CA ASN A 172 -26.88 2.33 -17.68
C ASN A 172 -25.46 1.77 -17.45
N ILE A 173 -25.33 0.43 -17.47
CA ILE A 173 -24.01 -0.22 -17.35
C ILE A 173 -23.05 0.12 -18.51
N HIS A 174 -23.56 0.68 -19.61
CA HIS A 174 -22.79 1.06 -20.81
C HIS A 174 -22.52 2.55 -20.93
N ALA A 175 -23.05 3.38 -20.04
CA ALA A 175 -22.83 4.83 -20.05
C ALA A 175 -21.91 5.26 -18.91
N THR A 176 -21.28 6.42 -19.05
CA THR A 176 -20.67 7.12 -17.94
C THR A 176 -21.73 7.27 -16.83
N HIS A 177 -21.45 6.78 -15.64
CA HIS A 177 -22.36 6.83 -14.51
C HIS A 177 -21.64 7.42 -13.31
N GLU A 178 -22.42 8.04 -12.45
CA GLU A 178 -21.92 8.60 -11.22
C GLU A 178 -21.88 7.53 -10.12
N HIS A 179 -20.74 7.40 -9.49
CA HIS A 179 -20.59 6.55 -8.31
C HIS A 179 -20.98 7.33 -7.05
N LEU A 180 -22.15 7.01 -6.51
CA LEU A 180 -22.56 7.52 -5.20
C LEU A 180 -22.01 6.59 -4.12
N PRO A 181 -21.39 7.11 -3.03
CA PRO A 181 -20.84 6.27 -1.98
C PRO A 181 -21.93 5.45 -1.29
N GLY A 182 -21.64 4.17 -1.06
CA GLY A 182 -22.40 3.29 -0.20
C GLY A 182 -22.17 3.57 1.28
N GLN A 183 -22.47 2.58 2.11
CA GLN A 183 -22.15 2.65 3.53
C GLN A 183 -20.62 2.53 3.72
N SER A 184 -20.08 3.50 4.44
CA SER A 184 -18.67 3.50 4.84
C SER A 184 -18.45 2.63 6.07
N LEU A 185 -17.37 1.85 6.07
CA LEU A 185 -16.93 1.02 7.19
C LEU A 185 -15.51 1.46 7.58
N VAL A 186 -15.30 1.71 8.87
CA VAL A 186 -13.96 2.01 9.40
C VAL A 186 -13.42 0.80 10.16
N HIS A 187 -12.28 0.30 9.72
CA HIS A 187 -11.58 -0.81 10.35
C HIS A 187 -10.35 -0.31 11.09
N GLN A 188 -10.34 -0.49 12.40
CA GLN A 188 -9.13 -0.31 13.18
C GLN A 188 -8.28 -1.57 13.11
N PHE A 189 -6.97 -1.41 13.07
CA PHE A 189 -6.03 -2.52 13.01
C PHE A 189 -4.73 -2.15 13.75
N HIS A 190 -4.00 -3.18 14.16
CA HIS A 190 -2.64 -3.05 14.68
C HIS A 190 -1.73 -4.05 13.97
N LEU A 191 -0.62 -3.55 13.48
CA LEU A 191 0.38 -4.38 12.83
C LEU A 191 1.21 -5.14 13.87
N SER A 192 1.67 -6.32 13.54
CA SER A 192 2.64 -7.06 14.36
C SER A 192 3.94 -6.28 14.46
N LYS A 193 4.64 -6.42 15.59
CA LYS A 193 5.90 -5.72 15.84
C LYS A 193 6.88 -5.87 14.67
N GLY A 194 7.35 -4.74 14.17
CA GLY A 194 8.29 -4.67 13.06
C GLY A 194 7.65 -4.81 11.66
N ARG A 195 6.33 -4.96 11.59
CA ARG A 195 5.58 -4.93 10.32
C ARG A 195 5.18 -3.50 9.98
N LYS A 196 5.24 -3.19 8.69
CA LYS A 196 4.83 -1.87 8.19
C LYS A 196 3.85 -1.96 7.01
N THR A 197 3.69 -3.13 6.40
CA THR A 197 2.90 -3.29 5.17
C THR A 197 1.87 -4.39 5.28
N PHE A 198 0.76 -4.21 4.59
CA PHE A 198 -0.26 -5.23 4.41
C PHE A 198 -0.95 -5.09 3.06
N VAL A 199 -1.62 -6.15 2.63
CA VAL A 199 -2.43 -6.19 1.41
C VAL A 199 -3.90 -6.31 1.77
N MET A 200 -4.75 -5.65 1.00
CA MET A 200 -6.20 -5.78 1.03
C MET A 200 -6.66 -6.42 -0.28
N GLN A 201 -7.48 -7.45 -0.19
CA GLN A 201 -7.97 -8.20 -1.35
C GLN A 201 -9.47 -8.45 -1.21
N CYS A 202 -10.14 -8.63 -2.35
CA CYS A 202 -11.52 -9.11 -2.38
C CYS A 202 -11.54 -10.63 -2.53
N GLY A 203 -12.22 -11.35 -1.64
CA GLY A 203 -12.34 -12.81 -1.73
C GLY A 203 -13.19 -13.27 -2.90
N PHE A 204 -14.10 -12.43 -3.42
CA PHE A 204 -14.89 -12.72 -4.61
C PHE A 204 -14.14 -12.45 -5.91
N HIS A 205 -13.26 -11.43 -5.92
CA HIS A 205 -12.60 -10.92 -7.11
C HIS A 205 -11.09 -10.82 -6.88
N ALA A 206 -10.36 -11.90 -7.11
CA ALA A 206 -8.94 -12.01 -6.80
C ALA A 206 -8.04 -10.98 -7.54
N TYR A 207 -8.55 -10.29 -8.53
CA TYR A 207 -7.87 -9.18 -9.21
C TYR A 207 -8.05 -7.83 -8.50
N MET A 208 -8.95 -7.74 -7.50
CA MET A 208 -9.11 -6.54 -6.68
C MET A 208 -8.12 -6.59 -5.53
N GLU A 209 -7.08 -5.81 -5.62
CA GLU A 209 -6.10 -5.67 -4.55
C GLU A 209 -5.70 -4.21 -4.35
N SER A 210 -5.36 -3.87 -3.11
CA SER A 210 -4.79 -2.61 -2.68
C SER A 210 -3.76 -2.88 -1.59
N TRP A 211 -2.72 -2.07 -1.56
CA TRP A 211 -1.62 -2.23 -0.61
C TRP A 211 -1.57 -1.06 0.34
N ALA A 212 -1.08 -1.31 1.55
CA ALA A 212 -0.90 -0.25 2.53
C ALA A 212 0.48 -0.33 3.17
N ILE A 213 1.04 0.85 3.48
CA ILE A 213 2.25 1.01 4.28
C ILE A 213 1.97 1.94 5.46
N ALA A 214 2.36 1.50 6.66
CA ALA A 214 2.20 2.29 7.87
C ALA A 214 3.41 3.20 8.09
N VAL A 215 3.11 4.46 8.43
CA VAL A 215 4.08 5.48 8.75
C VAL A 215 3.85 6.01 10.17
N ASP A 216 4.90 6.53 10.79
CA ASP A 216 4.92 7.05 12.16
C ASP A 216 5.16 8.56 12.23
N ASN A 217 5.37 9.20 11.08
CA ASN A 217 5.64 10.63 10.94
C ASN A 217 5.15 11.17 9.58
N PRO A 218 5.07 12.51 9.36
CA PRO A 218 4.53 13.11 8.14
C PRO A 218 5.51 13.24 6.97
N TYR A 219 6.71 12.66 7.07
CA TYR A 219 7.74 12.79 6.05
C TYR A 219 7.73 11.60 5.10
N PHE A 220 6.71 11.57 4.26
CA PHE A 220 6.53 10.59 3.19
C PHE A 220 5.93 11.23 1.95
N THR A 221 6.11 10.57 0.81
CA THR A 221 5.54 10.99 -0.47
C THR A 221 5.44 9.80 -1.43
N PHE A 222 4.79 10.02 -2.57
CA PHE A 222 4.76 9.08 -3.68
C PHE A 222 5.55 9.64 -4.85
N THR A 223 6.15 8.77 -5.66
CA THR A 223 6.69 9.21 -6.94
C THR A 223 5.58 9.54 -7.93
N ASN A 224 5.77 10.63 -8.69
CA ASN A 224 4.86 11.07 -9.75
C ASN A 224 5.06 10.25 -11.04
N THR A 225 4.40 10.62 -12.14
CA THR A 225 4.50 9.97 -13.45
C THR A 225 5.89 10.01 -14.07
N MET A 226 6.75 10.91 -13.58
CA MET A 226 8.16 11.03 -13.99
C MET A 226 9.09 10.35 -12.97
N GLY A 227 8.56 9.53 -12.06
CA GLY A 227 9.32 8.88 -11.00
C GLY A 227 9.91 9.83 -9.97
N GLU A 228 9.59 11.12 -10.01
CA GLU A 228 10.15 12.13 -9.15
C GLU A 228 9.45 12.20 -7.81
N PHE A 229 10.19 12.58 -6.78
CA PHE A 229 9.64 12.81 -5.45
C PHE A 229 10.29 14.01 -4.75
N VAL A 230 9.56 14.60 -3.82
CA VAL A 230 10.02 15.69 -2.96
C VAL A 230 9.50 15.47 -1.53
N ILE A 231 10.40 15.60 -0.54
CA ILE A 231 10.04 15.67 0.89
C ILE A 231 10.68 16.94 1.45
N SER A 232 9.84 17.87 1.88
CA SER A 232 10.28 19.19 2.36
C SER A 232 10.12 19.36 3.87
N SER A 233 10.76 20.38 4.41
CA SER A 233 10.68 20.78 5.82
C SER A 233 11.12 19.66 6.77
N LEU A 234 12.10 18.84 6.37
CA LEU A 234 12.68 17.81 7.24
C LEU A 234 13.64 18.50 8.23
N PRO A 235 13.48 18.30 9.55
CA PRO A 235 14.43 18.83 10.52
C PRO A 235 15.87 18.37 10.23
N PRO A 236 16.90 19.16 10.51
CA PRO A 236 18.28 18.70 10.41
C PRO A 236 18.53 17.48 11.31
N GLY A 237 19.27 16.50 10.80
CA GLY A 237 19.51 15.27 11.56
C GLY A 237 19.94 14.09 10.71
N SER A 238 20.09 12.93 11.36
CA SER A 238 20.42 11.65 10.72
C SER A 238 19.21 10.74 10.71
N TYR A 239 18.87 10.22 9.56
CA TYR A 239 17.64 9.48 9.30
C TYR A 239 17.89 8.25 8.42
N ARG A 240 16.85 7.47 8.19
CA ARG A 240 16.80 6.46 7.15
C ARG A 240 15.71 6.82 6.16
N ILE A 241 15.94 6.59 4.87
CA ILE A 241 14.94 6.70 3.82
C ILE A 241 14.59 5.30 3.36
N ARG A 242 13.30 4.98 3.38
CA ARG A 242 12.73 3.74 2.86
C ARG A 242 12.11 4.01 1.51
N VAL A 243 12.46 3.18 0.54
CA VAL A 243 11.91 3.19 -0.81
C VAL A 243 11.15 1.88 -1.02
N TRP A 244 9.85 1.95 -1.14
CA TRP A 244 8.99 0.78 -1.19
C TRP A 244 7.97 0.84 -2.32
N HIS A 245 7.82 -0.28 -3.03
CA HIS A 245 6.76 -0.50 -4.00
C HIS A 245 6.16 -1.88 -3.76
N PRO A 246 4.81 -2.06 -3.75
CA PRO A 246 4.18 -3.33 -3.35
C PRO A 246 4.57 -4.51 -4.22
N SER A 247 4.87 -4.28 -5.49
CA SER A 247 5.21 -5.33 -6.45
C SER A 247 6.73 -5.56 -6.59
N VAL A 248 7.56 -4.84 -5.82
CA VAL A 248 9.01 -5.08 -5.74
C VAL A 248 9.32 -5.94 -4.53
N LYS A 249 10.10 -7.01 -4.73
CA LYS A 249 10.38 -8.00 -3.69
C LYS A 249 11.19 -7.46 -2.51
N HIS A 250 12.14 -6.56 -2.80
CA HIS A 250 13.05 -6.02 -1.79
C HIS A 250 12.93 -4.50 -1.76
N GLU A 251 12.41 -3.99 -0.65
CA GLU A 251 12.49 -2.58 -0.36
C GLU A 251 13.93 -2.15 -0.11
N GLN A 252 14.23 -0.88 -0.34
CA GLN A 252 15.54 -0.32 -0.04
C GLN A 252 15.44 0.58 1.19
N VAL A 253 16.47 0.53 2.04
CA VAL A 253 16.59 1.41 3.20
C VAL A 253 18.01 1.95 3.27
N HIS A 254 18.17 3.27 3.19
CA HIS A 254 19.46 3.95 3.20
C HIS A 254 19.55 4.95 4.35
N ALA A 255 20.68 5.00 5.04
CA ALA A 255 20.95 6.02 6.03
C ALA A 255 21.47 7.29 5.34
N PHE A 256 21.06 8.46 5.85
CA PHE A 256 21.51 9.75 5.35
C PHE A 256 21.45 10.81 6.47
N THR A 257 22.13 11.93 6.24
CA THR A 257 22.13 13.09 7.14
C THR A 257 21.80 14.33 6.36
N VAL A 258 21.06 15.25 6.96
CA VAL A 258 20.73 16.55 6.38
C VAL A 258 21.11 17.69 7.31
N GLU A 259 21.69 18.73 6.74
CA GLU A 259 22.04 19.98 7.40
C GLU A 259 20.89 21.00 7.26
N PRO A 260 20.87 22.07 8.08
CA PRO A 260 19.87 23.13 7.98
C PRO A 260 19.81 23.74 6.57
N ASN A 261 18.57 23.89 6.02
CA ASN A 261 18.29 24.49 4.70
C ASN A 261 18.92 23.73 3.51
N GLN A 262 19.42 22.52 3.72
CA GLN A 262 20.05 21.73 2.67
C GLN A 262 19.00 21.15 1.73
N THR A 263 19.33 21.12 0.43
CA THR A 263 18.64 20.25 -0.54
C THR A 263 19.55 19.07 -0.87
N VAL A 264 19.04 17.85 -0.65
CA VAL A 264 19.77 16.61 -0.90
C VAL A 264 19.11 15.88 -2.07
N GLN A 265 19.91 15.58 -3.11
CA GLN A 265 19.49 14.73 -4.24
C GLN A 265 19.73 13.26 -3.87
N MET A 266 18.69 12.42 -3.99
CA MET A 266 18.76 10.97 -3.73
C MET A 266 17.99 10.21 -4.81
N ASP A 267 18.70 9.60 -5.73
CA ASP A 267 18.08 8.79 -6.79
C ASP A 267 18.18 7.31 -6.44
N PHE A 268 17.14 6.55 -6.77
CA PHE A 268 17.03 5.12 -6.46
C PHE A 268 16.71 4.31 -7.70
N SER A 269 17.15 3.05 -7.69
CA SER A 269 16.82 2.09 -8.74
C SER A 269 16.31 0.81 -8.09
N LEU A 270 15.04 0.45 -8.35
CA LEU A 270 14.43 -0.77 -7.86
C LEU A 270 14.53 -1.86 -8.93
N ASP A 271 14.93 -3.06 -8.52
CA ASP A 271 15.05 -4.17 -9.46
C ASP A 271 13.67 -4.73 -9.84
N SER A 272 13.47 -4.92 -11.13
CA SER A 272 12.29 -5.61 -11.65
C SER A 272 12.23 -7.04 -11.10
N PRO A 273 11.09 -7.51 -10.60
CA PRO A 273 10.98 -8.86 -10.09
C PRO A 273 11.15 -9.89 -11.20
N VAL A 274 11.83 -11.00 -10.88
CA VAL A 274 12.05 -12.14 -11.76
C VAL A 274 11.31 -13.39 -11.25
N GLY A 275 11.17 -14.41 -12.10
CA GLY A 275 10.53 -15.68 -11.77
C GLY A 275 9.02 -15.66 -12.00
N ARG A 276 8.23 -16.34 -11.15
CA ARG A 276 6.77 -16.47 -11.37
C ARG A 276 6.00 -15.16 -11.33
N TRP A 277 6.62 -14.07 -10.93
CA TRP A 277 6.03 -12.72 -11.02
C TRP A 277 6.04 -12.15 -12.43
N THR A 278 6.87 -12.72 -13.32
CA THR A 278 7.11 -12.19 -14.67
C THR A 278 6.26 -12.83 -15.76
N SER A 279 5.54 -13.92 -15.50
CA SER A 279 4.89 -14.66 -16.57
C SER A 279 3.48 -15.11 -16.24
N HIS A 280 2.54 -14.18 -16.30
CA HIS A 280 1.18 -14.55 -16.68
C HIS A 280 1.07 -14.38 -18.20
N THR A 281 1.60 -15.33 -18.95
CA THR A 281 1.30 -15.45 -20.37
C THR A 281 -0.19 -15.76 -20.47
N MET A 282 -0.94 -14.92 -21.19
CA MET A 282 -2.28 -15.27 -21.63
C MET A 282 -2.13 -16.51 -22.51
N GLN A 283 -2.32 -17.69 -21.93
CA GLN A 283 -2.40 -18.91 -22.71
C GLN A 283 -3.67 -18.84 -23.56
N SER A 284 -3.56 -19.32 -24.79
CA SER A 284 -4.58 -19.53 -25.84
C SER A 284 -6.03 -19.29 -25.47
N PRO A 285 -6.92 -18.88 -26.39
CA PRO A 285 -8.21 -18.29 -26.06
C PRO A 285 -8.89 -19.01 -24.91
N PRO A 286 -9.34 -18.28 -23.90
CA PRO A 286 -9.88 -18.87 -22.70
C PRO A 286 -10.99 -19.84 -23.06
N ARG A 287 -11.04 -20.99 -22.38
CA ARG A 287 -12.05 -22.02 -22.60
C ARG A 287 -13.48 -21.49 -22.46
N PHE A 288 -13.63 -20.39 -21.72
CA PHE A 288 -14.85 -19.65 -21.50
C PHE A 288 -14.57 -18.16 -21.73
N THR A 289 -15.24 -17.57 -22.71
CA THR A 289 -15.24 -16.14 -22.95
C THR A 289 -16.58 -15.55 -22.56
N ALA A 290 -16.65 -14.23 -22.32
CA ALA A 290 -17.92 -13.56 -22.08
C ALA A 290 -18.92 -13.80 -23.21
N ALA A 291 -18.45 -13.80 -24.45
CA ALA A 291 -19.26 -14.11 -25.62
C ALA A 291 -19.78 -15.56 -25.60
N ALA A 292 -18.97 -16.54 -25.20
CA ALA A 292 -19.37 -17.94 -25.11
C ALA A 292 -20.44 -18.19 -24.04
N LEU A 293 -20.50 -17.34 -23.02
CA LEU A 293 -21.51 -17.39 -21.97
C LEU A 293 -22.75 -16.51 -22.25
N GLY A 294 -22.83 -15.88 -23.41
CA GLY A 294 -23.95 -15.01 -23.79
C GLY A 294 -23.94 -13.63 -23.12
N TYR A 295 -22.84 -13.26 -22.44
CA TYR A 295 -22.68 -11.90 -21.93
C TYR A 295 -22.31 -10.94 -23.06
N PRO A 296 -22.82 -9.70 -23.04
CA PRO A 296 -22.37 -8.69 -23.99
C PRO A 296 -20.86 -8.47 -23.78
N VAL A 297 -20.10 -8.64 -24.84
CA VAL A 297 -18.67 -8.27 -24.85
C VAL A 297 -18.61 -6.75 -24.75
N LEU A 298 -18.09 -6.23 -23.65
CA LEU A 298 -17.82 -4.81 -23.52
C LEU A 298 -16.61 -4.50 -24.38
N ILE A 299 -16.86 -3.83 -25.50
CA ILE A 299 -15.86 -3.58 -26.54
C ILE A 299 -14.97 -2.38 -26.20
N GLU A 300 -15.42 -1.52 -25.30
CA GLU A 300 -14.64 -0.36 -24.86
C GLU A 300 -14.12 -0.59 -23.46
N PRO A 301 -12.80 -0.78 -23.31
CA PRO A 301 -12.20 -0.71 -21.98
C PRO A 301 -12.52 0.66 -21.39
N LEU A 302 -12.96 0.70 -20.15
CA LEU A 302 -13.01 1.96 -19.41
C LEU A 302 -11.65 2.60 -19.55
N VAL A 303 -11.61 3.83 -20.05
CA VAL A 303 -10.39 4.62 -20.06
C VAL A 303 -9.82 4.55 -18.66
N GLU A 304 -8.66 3.94 -18.54
CA GLU A 304 -7.98 3.76 -17.26
C GLU A 304 -7.88 5.15 -16.64
N HIS A 305 -8.68 5.43 -15.61
CA HIS A 305 -8.53 6.67 -14.86
C HIS A 305 -7.10 6.64 -14.36
N GLN A 306 -6.31 7.58 -14.87
CA GLN A 306 -4.93 7.75 -14.45
C GLN A 306 -4.94 7.74 -12.93
N ARG A 307 -4.21 6.79 -12.35
CA ARG A 307 -4.02 6.72 -10.91
C ARG A 307 -3.39 8.05 -10.48
N PRO A 308 -3.94 8.72 -9.46
CA PRO A 308 -3.38 9.97 -8.98
C PRO A 308 -1.95 9.77 -8.48
#